data_4bf015a115be290d306331a720c718ff
#
_entry.id   4bf015a115be290d306331a720c718ff
#
_cell.length_a   1.000
_cell.length_b   1.000
_cell.length_c   1.000
_cell.angle_alpha   90.00
_cell.angle_beta   90.00
_cell.angle_gamma   90.00
#
_symmetry.space_group_name_H-M   'P 1'
#
loop_
_entity.id
_entity.type
_entity.pdbx_description
1 polymer ?
#
loop_
_entity_poly.entity_id
_entity_poly.type
_entity_poly.pdbx_seq_one_letter_code
_entity_poly.pdbx_strand_id
1 'polypeptide(L)'
;MIRIANIRIMPGRPAPAFFVALAAALASSAPASAQQAAPQPSVQPPPSVRPTPGQLELSKLIWSTVAAVDHANRSGNYSVLRDISAQGFQINNTPAQLGQIFAGLRELQIDLSNALLVPPTYTVAPQLVQEDVFRVQGVFQMRPISIGFDLYYQWEQGRWKLVGIDLQPLQMTSQAPSR
;
A
#
# COMPACT_ATOMS: atom_id res chain seq x y z
N MET A 1 5.19 18.14 -14.70
CA MET A 1 5.59 16.74 -14.95
C MET A 1 6.22 16.21 -13.66
N ILE A 2 5.41 15.70 -12.72
CA ILE A 2 5.86 15.18 -11.43
C ILE A 2 6.36 13.76 -11.68
N ARG A 3 7.64 13.55 -11.40
CA ARG A 3 8.27 12.23 -11.58
C ARG A 3 7.70 11.26 -10.56
N ILE A 4 7.15 10.16 -11.04
CA ILE A 4 6.79 8.99 -10.25
C ILE A 4 8.03 8.59 -9.43
N ALA A 5 7.89 8.56 -8.10
CA ALA A 5 8.91 7.99 -7.24
C ALA A 5 9.11 6.53 -7.66
N ASN A 6 10.25 6.21 -8.26
CA ASN A 6 10.62 4.86 -8.66
C ASN A 6 10.56 3.95 -7.44
N ILE A 7 9.54 3.13 -7.36
CA ILE A 7 9.46 2.02 -6.41
C ILE A 7 10.50 0.99 -6.86
N ARG A 8 11.70 1.12 -6.33
CA ARG A 8 12.76 0.13 -6.52
C ARG A 8 12.48 -1.02 -5.56
N ILE A 9 11.76 -2.03 -6.05
CA ILE A 9 11.55 -3.27 -5.31
C ILE A 9 12.88 -4.00 -5.27
N MET A 10 13.52 -4.03 -4.10
CA MET A 10 14.70 -4.88 -3.88
C MET A 10 14.22 -6.31 -3.62
N PRO A 11 14.80 -7.32 -4.32
CA PRO A 11 14.54 -8.71 -4.00
C PRO A 11 15.10 -9.05 -2.61
N GLY A 12 14.30 -9.78 -1.81
CA GLY A 12 14.62 -10.18 -0.45
C GLY A 12 15.96 -10.91 -0.36
N ARG A 13 16.80 -10.46 0.56
CA ARG A 13 18.06 -11.11 0.90
C ARG A 13 17.76 -12.37 1.74
N PRO A 14 18.37 -13.53 1.43
CA PRO A 14 18.27 -14.70 2.31
C PRO A 14 19.07 -14.45 3.60
N ALA A 15 18.52 -14.88 4.73
CA ALA A 15 19.14 -14.79 6.04
C ALA A 15 20.40 -15.69 6.12
N PRO A 16 21.46 -15.27 6.83
CA PRO A 16 22.64 -16.10 7.02
C PRO A 16 22.35 -17.19 8.05
N ALA A 17 22.65 -18.43 7.68
CA ALA A 17 22.66 -19.58 8.58
C ALA A 17 23.87 -19.49 9.51
N PHE A 18 23.63 -19.39 10.83
CA PHE A 18 24.67 -19.52 11.83
C PHE A 18 24.97 -21.01 12.05
N PHE A 19 26.17 -21.45 11.68
CA PHE A 19 26.73 -22.71 12.09
C PHE A 19 27.30 -22.56 13.50
N VAL A 20 26.71 -23.25 14.46
CA VAL A 20 27.34 -23.49 15.79
C VAL A 20 27.91 -24.88 15.80
N ALA A 21 29.23 -24.98 15.88
CA ALA A 21 29.94 -26.23 16.11
C ALA A 21 29.84 -26.56 17.61
N LEU A 22 29.36 -27.76 17.93
CA LEU A 22 29.34 -28.26 19.29
C LEU A 22 30.18 -29.54 19.42
N ALA A 23 31.07 -29.50 20.38
CA ALA A 23 32.02 -30.55 20.74
C ALA A 23 31.32 -31.79 21.35
N ALA A 24 31.91 -32.94 21.09
CA ALA A 24 31.48 -34.25 21.57
C ALA A 24 31.67 -34.43 23.06
N ALA A 25 30.66 -35.00 23.73
CA ALA A 25 30.82 -35.69 25.00
C ALA A 25 30.17 -37.09 24.90
N LEU A 26 30.98 -38.12 25.07
CA LEU A 26 30.58 -39.53 25.13
C LEU A 26 29.90 -39.81 26.48
N ALA A 27 28.68 -40.32 26.46
CA ALA A 27 28.08 -40.97 27.63
C ALA A 27 27.12 -42.10 27.19
N SER A 28 27.34 -43.21 27.78
CA SER A 28 26.86 -44.55 27.71
C SER A 28 25.37 -44.78 27.43
N SER A 29 25.15 -45.81 26.63
CA SER A 29 23.92 -46.40 26.14
C SER A 29 23.08 -47.09 27.20
N ALA A 30 21.75 -46.81 27.18
CA ALA A 30 20.69 -47.73 27.56
C ALA A 30 19.70 -47.84 26.40
N PRO A 31 19.18 -49.03 26.07
CA PRO A 31 18.23 -49.17 24.98
C PRO A 31 16.83 -48.77 25.48
N ALA A 32 16.45 -47.54 25.21
CA ALA A 32 15.07 -47.09 25.33
C ALA A 32 14.32 -47.54 24.04
N SER A 33 13.30 -48.37 24.22
CA SER A 33 12.38 -48.79 23.19
C SER A 33 11.87 -47.56 22.44
N ALA A 34 12.22 -47.43 21.17
CA ALA A 34 11.73 -46.42 20.29
C ALA A 34 10.22 -46.62 20.05
N GLN A 35 9.40 -45.93 20.80
CA GLN A 35 8.00 -45.74 20.51
C GLN A 35 7.93 -44.88 19.25
N GLN A 36 7.73 -45.51 18.14
CA GLN A 36 7.51 -44.85 16.85
C GLN A 36 6.28 -43.94 16.99
N ALA A 37 6.51 -42.64 17.23
CA ALA A 37 5.43 -41.66 17.17
C ALA A 37 4.87 -41.71 15.75
N ALA A 38 3.60 -42.07 15.65
CA ALA A 38 2.86 -42.01 14.38
C ALA A 38 3.00 -40.58 13.81
N PRO A 39 3.20 -40.42 12.50
CA PRO A 39 3.29 -39.10 11.90
C PRO A 39 1.97 -38.39 12.17
N GLN A 40 2.06 -37.35 13.00
CA GLN A 40 0.93 -36.43 13.17
C GLN A 40 0.69 -35.79 11.81
N PRO A 41 -0.55 -35.78 11.30
CA PRO A 41 -0.85 -35.01 10.11
C PRO A 41 -0.51 -33.56 10.39
N SER A 42 0.53 -33.07 9.73
CA SER A 42 0.84 -31.65 9.74
C SER A 42 -0.35 -30.92 9.09
N VAL A 43 -1.22 -30.36 9.92
CA VAL A 43 -2.26 -29.44 9.45
C VAL A 43 -1.52 -28.22 8.92
N GLN A 44 -1.22 -28.23 7.64
CA GLN A 44 -0.69 -27.09 6.94
C GLN A 44 -1.77 -26.01 7.07
N PRO A 45 -1.45 -24.84 7.68
CA PRO A 45 -2.43 -23.77 7.76
C PRO A 45 -2.92 -23.47 6.33
N PRO A 46 -4.22 -23.29 6.10
CA PRO A 46 -4.73 -23.01 4.78
C PRO A 46 -3.95 -21.81 4.24
N PRO A 47 -3.54 -21.82 2.95
CA PRO A 47 -2.88 -20.66 2.37
C PRO A 47 -3.76 -19.46 2.67
N SER A 48 -3.19 -18.45 3.29
CA SER A 48 -3.90 -17.20 3.59
C SER A 48 -4.29 -16.59 2.24
N VAL A 49 -5.49 -16.95 1.77
CA VAL A 49 -6.05 -16.38 0.55
C VAL A 49 -6.21 -14.90 0.83
N ARG A 50 -5.40 -14.10 0.20
CA ARG A 50 -5.49 -12.64 0.26
C ARG A 50 -6.83 -12.25 -0.36
N PRO A 51 -7.77 -11.70 0.39
CA PRO A 51 -9.05 -11.34 -0.19
C PRO A 51 -8.84 -10.20 -1.18
N THR A 52 -9.31 -10.35 -2.40
CA THR A 52 -9.46 -9.21 -3.30
C THR A 52 -10.40 -8.20 -2.64
N PRO A 53 -10.02 -6.90 -2.51
CA PRO A 53 -10.88 -5.93 -1.85
C PRO A 53 -12.23 -5.87 -2.54
N GLY A 54 -13.32 -6.06 -1.78
CA GLY A 54 -14.68 -5.82 -2.26
C GLY A 54 -14.90 -4.32 -2.51
N GLN A 55 -15.99 -3.99 -3.24
CA GLN A 55 -16.29 -2.60 -3.60
C GLN A 55 -16.34 -1.65 -2.39
N LEU A 56 -16.93 -2.08 -1.28
CA LEU A 56 -17.00 -1.27 -0.06
C LEU A 56 -15.62 -1.05 0.56
N GLU A 57 -14.81 -2.09 0.63
CA GLU A 57 -13.45 -2.00 1.16
C GLU A 57 -12.58 -1.09 0.28
N LEU A 58 -12.70 -1.24 -1.03
CA LEU A 58 -12.01 -0.39 -2.00
C LEU A 58 -12.38 1.08 -1.83
N SER A 59 -13.66 1.38 -1.68
CA SER A 59 -14.14 2.74 -1.42
C SER A 59 -13.54 3.30 -0.12
N LYS A 60 -13.53 2.52 0.96
CA LYS A 60 -12.91 2.92 2.24
C LYS A 60 -11.42 3.21 2.09
N LEU A 61 -10.69 2.37 1.35
CA LEU A 61 -9.25 2.57 1.09
C LEU A 61 -8.99 3.87 0.35
N ILE A 62 -9.72 4.11 -0.73
CA ILE A 62 -9.54 5.32 -1.55
C ILE A 62 -9.87 6.57 -0.75
N TRP A 63 -11.06 6.63 -0.14
CA TRP A 63 -11.48 7.82 0.61
C TRP A 63 -10.63 8.08 1.85
N SER A 64 -10.25 7.05 2.61
CA SER A 64 -9.36 7.23 3.76
C SER A 64 -7.98 7.76 3.34
N THR A 65 -7.47 7.32 2.20
CA THR A 65 -6.20 7.83 1.64
C THR A 65 -6.31 9.30 1.26
N VAL A 66 -7.36 9.68 0.52
CA VAL A 66 -7.57 11.08 0.09
C VAL A 66 -7.81 11.99 1.30
N ALA A 67 -8.60 11.54 2.27
CA ALA A 67 -8.81 12.28 3.52
C ALA A 67 -7.50 12.49 4.31
N ALA A 68 -6.65 11.47 4.37
CA ALA A 68 -5.36 11.58 5.05
C ALA A 68 -4.44 12.59 4.35
N VAL A 69 -4.45 12.65 3.02
CA VAL A 69 -3.70 13.67 2.25
C VAL A 69 -4.30 15.07 2.46
N ASP A 70 -5.62 15.21 2.45
CA ASP A 70 -6.29 16.48 2.72
C ASP A 70 -5.90 17.05 4.09
N HIS A 71 -6.01 16.23 5.13
CA HIS A 71 -5.63 16.61 6.49
C HIS A 71 -4.14 16.98 6.59
N ALA A 72 -3.28 16.19 5.92
CA ALA A 72 -1.85 16.46 5.89
C ALA A 72 -1.53 17.78 5.16
N ASN A 73 -2.20 18.05 4.04
CA ASN A 73 -2.04 19.30 3.30
C ASN A 73 -2.46 20.52 4.11
N ARG A 74 -3.56 20.44 4.85
CA ARG A 74 -4.06 21.51 5.70
C ARG A 74 -3.21 21.79 6.94
N SER A 75 -2.73 20.70 7.58
CA SER A 75 -1.96 20.80 8.82
C SER A 75 -0.45 20.96 8.59
N GLY A 76 0.04 20.64 7.41
CA GLY A 76 1.47 20.47 7.13
C GLY A 76 2.09 19.21 7.76
N ASN A 77 1.29 18.36 8.41
CA ASN A 77 1.74 17.16 9.11
C ASN A 77 1.40 15.89 8.34
N TYR A 78 2.40 15.27 7.73
CA TYR A 78 2.27 14.05 6.95
C TYR A 78 2.56 12.76 7.74
N SER A 79 2.80 12.86 9.04
CA SER A 79 3.14 11.69 9.87
C SER A 79 2.02 10.66 9.88
N VAL A 80 0.76 11.07 9.98
CA VAL A 80 -0.38 10.15 10.00
C VAL A 80 -0.48 9.40 8.68
N LEU A 81 -0.42 10.09 7.53
CA LEU A 81 -0.44 9.45 6.21
C LEU A 81 0.68 8.40 6.09
N ARG A 82 1.89 8.74 6.55
CA ARG A 82 3.02 7.84 6.56
C ARG A 82 2.78 6.62 7.45
N ASP A 83 2.34 6.85 8.68
CA ASP A 83 2.30 5.82 9.73
C ASP A 83 1.16 4.80 9.51
N ILE A 84 0.07 5.18 8.84
CA ILE A 84 -1.00 4.25 8.44
C ILE A 84 -0.68 3.45 7.18
N SER A 85 0.35 3.82 6.44
CA SER A 85 0.76 3.19 5.18
C SER A 85 1.58 1.91 5.40
N ALA A 86 1.86 1.17 4.34
CA ALA A 86 2.69 -0.03 4.37
C ALA A 86 4.13 0.29 4.77
N GLN A 87 4.84 -0.70 5.33
CA GLN A 87 6.22 -0.52 5.79
C GLN A 87 7.14 -0.01 4.69
N GLY A 88 6.99 -0.52 3.46
CA GLY A 88 7.77 -0.05 2.31
C GLY A 88 7.56 1.44 2.01
N PHE A 89 6.33 1.94 2.16
CA PHE A 89 6.04 3.37 2.02
C PHE A 89 6.68 4.19 3.13
N GLN A 90 6.62 3.73 4.37
CA GLN A 90 7.17 4.43 5.54
C GLN A 90 8.70 4.58 5.48
N ILE A 91 9.40 3.54 4.98
CA ILE A 91 10.86 3.56 4.84
C ILE A 91 11.30 4.54 3.76
N ASN A 92 10.55 4.62 2.66
CA ASN A 92 10.93 5.40 1.48
C ASN A 92 10.43 6.86 1.51
N ASN A 93 9.52 7.20 2.44
CA ASN A 93 8.89 8.51 2.49
C ASN A 93 8.91 9.08 3.91
N THR A 94 9.75 10.07 4.14
CA THR A 94 9.68 10.88 5.36
C THR A 94 8.52 11.88 5.29
N PRO A 95 7.98 12.36 6.42
CA PRO A 95 6.94 13.40 6.42
C PRO A 95 7.35 14.66 5.63
N ALA A 96 8.63 15.04 5.69
CA ALA A 96 9.15 16.18 4.94
C ALA A 96 9.12 15.94 3.43
N GLN A 97 9.52 14.74 2.97
CA GLN A 97 9.43 14.37 1.54
C GLN A 97 7.99 14.34 1.04
N LEU A 98 7.06 13.79 1.83
CA LEU A 98 5.64 13.83 1.50
C LEU A 98 5.13 15.27 1.37
N GLY A 99 5.57 16.15 2.27
CA GLY A 99 5.27 17.58 2.16
C GLY A 99 5.76 18.22 0.86
N GLN A 100 6.89 17.79 0.32
CA GLN A 100 7.40 18.23 -0.98
C GLN A 100 6.61 17.61 -2.15
N ILE A 101 6.29 16.32 -2.08
CA ILE A 101 5.51 15.62 -3.12
C ILE A 101 4.15 16.28 -3.32
N PHE A 102 3.46 16.67 -2.24
CA PHE A 102 2.15 17.27 -2.31
C PHE A 102 2.16 18.83 -2.33
N ALA A 103 3.34 19.46 -2.48
CA ALA A 103 3.45 20.92 -2.52
C ALA A 103 2.57 21.53 -3.63
N GLY A 104 2.57 20.93 -4.83
CA GLY A 104 1.79 21.44 -5.95
C GLY A 104 0.27 21.46 -5.70
N LEU A 105 -0.27 20.47 -4.97
CA LEU A 105 -1.69 20.48 -4.59
C LEU A 105 -2.00 21.61 -3.58
N ARG A 106 -1.08 21.89 -2.66
CA ARG A 106 -1.23 23.01 -1.71
C ARG A 106 -1.11 24.36 -2.38
N GLU A 107 -0.14 24.53 -3.28
CA GLU A 107 0.06 25.77 -4.04
C GLU A 107 -1.17 26.13 -4.88
N LEU A 108 -1.81 25.14 -5.45
CA LEU A 108 -3.07 25.31 -6.19
C LEU A 108 -4.30 25.44 -5.28
N GLN A 109 -4.11 25.38 -3.95
CA GLN A 109 -5.18 25.48 -2.94
C GLN A 109 -6.35 24.50 -3.21
N ILE A 110 -6.05 23.29 -3.67
CA ILE A 110 -7.06 22.29 -3.99
C ILE A 110 -7.64 21.71 -2.71
N ASP A 111 -8.94 21.88 -2.54
CA ASP A 111 -9.70 21.28 -1.44
C ASP A 111 -10.04 19.81 -1.78
N LEU A 112 -9.22 18.89 -1.28
CA LEU A 112 -9.44 17.46 -1.48
C LEU A 112 -10.63 16.90 -0.71
N SER A 113 -11.18 17.65 0.27
CA SER A 113 -12.38 17.21 0.99
C SER A 113 -13.58 17.08 0.07
N ASN A 114 -13.62 17.84 -1.03
CA ASN A 114 -14.66 17.72 -2.05
C ASN A 114 -14.67 16.35 -2.74
N ALA A 115 -13.52 15.66 -2.80
CA ALA A 115 -13.45 14.29 -3.33
C ALA A 115 -14.25 13.29 -2.49
N LEU A 116 -14.45 13.58 -1.19
CA LEU A 116 -15.24 12.72 -0.30
C LEU A 116 -16.75 12.79 -0.60
N LEU A 117 -17.20 13.79 -1.35
CA LEU A 117 -18.60 14.03 -1.69
C LEU A 117 -18.99 13.42 -3.05
N VAL A 118 -18.02 12.95 -3.83
CA VAL A 118 -18.25 12.40 -5.16
C VAL A 118 -17.70 10.99 -5.28
N PRO A 119 -18.39 10.09 -6.00
CA PRO A 119 -17.85 8.76 -6.26
C PRO A 119 -16.66 8.84 -7.21
N PRO A 120 -15.63 8.01 -7.02
CA PRO A 120 -14.52 7.90 -7.97
C PRO A 120 -14.99 7.25 -9.27
N THR A 121 -14.52 7.76 -10.40
CA THR A 121 -14.66 7.12 -11.71
C THR A 121 -13.37 6.39 -12.03
N TYR A 122 -13.40 5.06 -12.12
CA TYR A 122 -12.21 4.28 -12.46
C TYR A 122 -11.87 4.42 -13.94
N THR A 123 -10.62 4.75 -14.25
CA THR A 123 -10.11 4.79 -15.63
C THR A 123 -9.58 3.44 -16.08
N VAL A 124 -9.16 2.61 -15.13
CA VAL A 124 -8.77 1.22 -15.32
C VAL A 124 -9.47 0.39 -14.24
N ALA A 125 -9.92 -0.81 -14.60
CA ALA A 125 -10.52 -1.72 -13.63
C ALA A 125 -9.52 -1.99 -12.48
N PRO A 126 -9.95 -1.88 -11.21
CA PRO A 126 -9.09 -2.20 -10.08
C PRO A 126 -8.56 -3.63 -10.17
N GLN A 127 -7.27 -3.85 -9.98
CA GLN A 127 -6.64 -5.14 -10.21
C GLN A 127 -5.40 -5.39 -9.36
N LEU A 128 -5.07 -6.67 -9.13
CA LEU A 128 -3.78 -7.08 -8.62
C LEU A 128 -2.72 -6.86 -9.70
N VAL A 129 -1.68 -6.10 -9.41
CA VAL A 129 -0.54 -5.86 -10.30
C VAL A 129 0.69 -6.66 -9.90
N GLN A 130 0.72 -7.13 -8.65
CA GLN A 130 1.67 -8.08 -8.10
C GLN A 130 0.93 -9.00 -7.13
N GLU A 131 1.59 -10.06 -6.68
CA GLU A 131 1.00 -11.06 -5.77
C GLU A 131 0.34 -10.45 -4.52
N ASP A 132 0.90 -9.37 -3.99
CA ASP A 132 0.45 -8.68 -2.77
C ASP A 132 0.15 -7.18 -2.97
N VAL A 133 0.13 -6.70 -4.22
CA VAL A 133 -0.11 -5.29 -4.55
C VAL A 133 -1.34 -5.13 -5.42
N PHE A 134 -2.29 -4.35 -4.94
CA PHE A 134 -3.52 -4.00 -5.62
C PHE A 134 -3.46 -2.54 -6.11
N ARG A 135 -3.76 -2.31 -7.38
CA ARG A 135 -3.76 -0.97 -7.99
C ARG A 135 -5.17 -0.50 -8.26
N VAL A 136 -5.40 0.78 -7.98
CA VAL A 136 -6.64 1.49 -8.28
C VAL A 136 -6.31 2.81 -8.95
N GLN A 137 -6.86 3.03 -10.13
CA GLN A 137 -6.66 4.25 -10.90
C GLN A 137 -7.98 4.86 -11.34
N GLY A 138 -8.10 6.17 -11.20
CA GLY A 138 -9.34 6.85 -11.56
C GLY A 138 -9.27 8.35 -11.42
N VAL A 139 -10.44 8.96 -11.43
CA VAL A 139 -10.62 10.41 -11.34
C VAL A 139 -11.79 10.74 -10.41
N PHE A 140 -11.59 11.69 -9.53
CA PHE A 140 -12.69 12.41 -8.87
C PHE A 140 -13.08 13.61 -9.74
N GLN A 141 -14.29 13.54 -10.31
CA GLN A 141 -14.81 14.59 -11.17
C GLN A 141 -15.36 15.72 -10.32
N MET A 142 -14.50 16.66 -9.99
CA MET A 142 -14.81 17.84 -9.18
C MET A 142 -14.75 19.12 -10.03
N ARG A 143 -15.34 20.21 -9.54
CA ARG A 143 -15.22 21.53 -10.15
C ARG A 143 -14.55 22.49 -9.17
N PRO A 144 -13.70 23.40 -9.64
CA PRO A 144 -13.29 23.66 -11.03
C PRO A 144 -12.21 22.70 -11.55
N ILE A 145 -11.55 21.92 -10.68
CA ILE A 145 -10.43 21.05 -11.01
C ILE A 145 -10.76 19.63 -10.58
N SER A 146 -10.67 18.67 -11.50
CA SER A 146 -10.77 17.24 -11.21
C SER A 146 -9.44 16.72 -10.66
N ILE A 147 -9.49 15.64 -9.88
CA ILE A 147 -8.29 14.98 -9.34
C ILE A 147 -8.16 13.59 -9.90
N GLY A 148 -7.12 13.35 -10.67
CA GLY A 148 -6.67 12.02 -11.05
C GLY A 148 -5.96 11.36 -9.89
N PHE A 149 -6.18 10.07 -9.70
CA PHE A 149 -5.49 9.28 -8.69
C PHE A 149 -4.96 7.96 -9.26
N ASP A 150 -3.81 7.54 -8.78
CA ASP A 150 -3.22 6.23 -9.01
C ASP A 150 -2.66 5.72 -7.67
N LEU A 151 -3.36 4.76 -7.08
CA LEU A 151 -3.12 4.28 -5.72
C LEU A 151 -2.72 2.81 -5.76
N TYR A 152 -1.71 2.48 -4.98
CA TYR A 152 -1.21 1.13 -4.81
C TYR A 152 -1.35 0.72 -3.35
N TYR A 153 -1.97 -0.43 -3.11
CA TYR A 153 -2.15 -0.98 -1.77
C TYR A 153 -1.46 -2.32 -1.67
N GLN A 154 -0.70 -2.53 -0.59
CA GLN A 154 -0.04 -3.79 -0.28
C GLN A 154 -0.76 -4.51 0.85
N TRP A 155 -0.90 -5.84 0.70
CA TRP A 155 -1.45 -6.68 1.77
C TRP A 155 -0.41 -6.91 2.84
N GLU A 156 -0.64 -6.35 4.02
CA GLU A 156 0.30 -6.39 5.13
C GLU A 156 -0.45 -6.52 6.46
N GLN A 157 -0.07 -7.51 7.28
CA GLN A 157 -0.68 -7.75 8.59
C GLN A 157 -2.22 -7.89 8.56
N GLY A 158 -2.74 -8.61 7.55
CA GLY A 158 -4.18 -8.89 7.45
C GLY A 158 -5.04 -7.74 6.93
N ARG A 159 -4.46 -6.70 6.33
CA ARG A 159 -5.16 -5.57 5.72
C ARG A 159 -4.41 -4.96 4.55
N TRP A 160 -5.14 -4.27 3.70
CA TRP A 160 -4.56 -3.46 2.63
C TRP A 160 -4.06 -2.13 3.19
N LYS A 161 -2.79 -1.82 2.95
CA LYS A 161 -2.15 -0.56 3.35
C LYS A 161 -1.57 0.14 2.12
N LEU A 162 -1.60 1.46 2.12
CA LEU A 162 -1.05 2.27 1.04
C LEU A 162 0.46 2.04 0.89
N VAL A 163 0.91 1.71 -0.33
CA VAL A 163 2.34 1.53 -0.66
C VAL A 163 2.79 2.49 -1.77
N GLY A 164 1.87 3.04 -2.54
CA GLY A 164 2.16 4.03 -3.57
C GLY A 164 0.99 4.96 -3.79
N ILE A 165 1.27 6.25 -4.05
CA ILE A 165 0.26 7.28 -4.27
C ILE A 165 0.74 8.28 -5.30
N ASP A 166 -0.14 8.57 -6.26
CA ASP A 166 -0.05 9.70 -7.17
C ASP A 166 -1.41 10.39 -7.24
N LEU A 167 -1.42 11.70 -6.95
CA LEU A 167 -2.59 12.56 -7.05
C LEU A 167 -2.24 13.76 -7.94
N GLN A 168 -3.00 13.94 -9.03
CA GLN A 168 -2.73 14.98 -10.01
C GLN A 168 -3.97 15.82 -10.29
N PRO A 169 -3.83 17.17 -10.30
CA PRO A 169 -4.90 18.04 -10.77
C PRO A 169 -5.07 17.86 -12.29
N LEU A 170 -6.29 17.61 -12.72
CA LEU A 170 -6.68 17.50 -14.12
C LEU A 170 -7.53 18.72 -14.48
N GLN A 171 -7.01 19.55 -15.38
CA GLN A 171 -7.82 20.63 -15.95
C GLN A 171 -8.87 20.03 -16.88
N MET A 172 -10.13 20.34 -16.64
CA MET A 172 -11.17 20.02 -17.62
C MET A 172 -10.90 20.87 -18.86
N THR A 173 -10.42 20.23 -19.92
CA THR A 173 -10.44 20.87 -21.24
C THR A 173 -11.91 21.04 -21.61
N SER A 174 -12.44 22.26 -21.47
CA SER A 174 -13.74 22.61 -21.98
C SER A 174 -13.66 22.49 -23.51
N GLN A 175 -14.06 21.35 -24.04
CA GLN A 175 -14.26 21.21 -25.48
C GLN A 175 -15.50 22.06 -25.80
N ALA A 176 -15.26 23.29 -26.26
CA ALA A 176 -16.32 24.14 -26.77
C ALA A 176 -16.99 23.36 -27.91
N PRO A 177 -18.35 23.27 -27.95
CA PRO A 177 -19.02 22.63 -29.05
C PRO A 177 -18.67 23.40 -30.33
N SER A 178 -18.04 22.70 -31.27
CA SER A 178 -17.84 23.24 -32.63
C SER A 178 -19.23 23.52 -33.25
N ARG A 179 -19.50 24.80 -33.51
CA ARG A 179 -20.66 25.22 -34.26
C ARG A 179 -20.45 24.91 -35.73
#